data_5bf58fee750a15716c52fe5c71f6b97d
#
_entry.id   5bf58fee750a15716c52fe5c71f6b97d
#
_cell.length_a   1.000
_cell.length_b   1.000
_cell.length_c   1.000
_cell.angle_alpha   90.00
_cell.angle_beta   90.00
_cell.angle_gamma   90.00
#
_symmetry.space_group_name_H-M   'P 1'
#
loop_
_entity.id
_entity.type
_entity.pdbx_description
1 polymer ?
#
loop_
_entity_poly.entity_id
_entity_poly.type
_entity_poly.pdbx_seq_one_letter_code
_entity_poly.pdbx_strand_id
1 'polypeptide(L)'
;MNEKIMNYKFDGSRVFFTSDTHFNHTNIIRFCNRPFKDVSHMNETIIANWNRVVGPEDIVFHLGDFCLGGSAEWVNVLNRLNGKIYLISGNHDIKNLRQNYTKYFEQITMQMYIEVDKQKIYLNHCPFLCYGGSYDDTWQLFGHVHTRMNNTGKDAPRLSMLPVSYTHLRAHETGRNL
;
A
#
# COMPACT_ATOMS: atom_id res chain seq x y z
N MET A 1 -23.99 -19.86 -12.29
CA MET A 1 -23.66 -18.94 -11.18
C MET A 1 -23.11 -17.68 -11.82
N ASN A 2 -23.86 -16.57 -11.79
CA ASN A 2 -23.31 -15.29 -12.21
C ASN A 2 -22.38 -14.80 -11.12
N GLU A 3 -21.08 -14.98 -11.29
CA GLU A 3 -20.09 -14.28 -10.49
C GLU A 3 -20.25 -12.79 -10.76
N LYS A 4 -20.76 -12.08 -9.78
CA LYS A 4 -20.88 -10.64 -9.81
C LYS A 4 -19.46 -10.10 -9.75
N ILE A 5 -18.92 -9.67 -10.90
CA ILE A 5 -17.65 -8.92 -10.92
C ILE A 5 -17.86 -7.72 -10.00
N MET A 6 -17.19 -7.70 -8.85
CA MET A 6 -17.31 -6.60 -7.89
C MET A 6 -16.63 -5.38 -8.50
N ASN A 7 -17.43 -4.40 -8.90
CA ASN A 7 -16.94 -3.09 -9.32
C ASN A 7 -16.60 -2.28 -8.06
N TYR A 8 -15.32 -2.25 -7.72
CA TYR A 8 -14.81 -1.42 -6.62
C TYR A 8 -14.65 0.02 -7.10
N LYS A 9 -15.66 0.84 -6.80
CA LYS A 9 -15.66 2.28 -7.12
C LYS A 9 -15.61 3.09 -5.84
N PHE A 10 -14.71 4.06 -5.80
CA PHE A 10 -14.45 4.87 -4.63
C PHE A 10 -14.44 6.36 -4.98
N ASP A 11 -14.80 7.18 -3.98
CA ASP A 11 -14.62 8.63 -3.99
C ASP A 11 -13.17 8.94 -3.56
N GLY A 12 -12.40 9.56 -4.43
CA GLY A 12 -10.99 9.84 -4.23
C GLY A 12 -10.69 10.81 -3.09
N SER A 13 -11.66 11.60 -2.64
CA SER A 13 -11.49 12.48 -1.49
C SER A 13 -11.23 11.73 -0.18
N ARG A 14 -11.59 10.43 -0.13
CA ARG A 14 -11.52 9.56 1.04
C ARG A 14 -10.65 8.32 0.83
N VAL A 15 -9.85 8.30 -0.22
CA VAL A 15 -8.98 7.18 -0.56
C VAL A 15 -7.51 7.56 -0.41
N PHE A 16 -6.78 6.68 0.25
CA PHE A 16 -5.35 6.82 0.48
C PHE A 16 -4.61 5.57 0.02
N PHE A 17 -3.39 5.76 -0.48
CA PHE A 17 -2.50 4.68 -0.87
C PHE A 17 -1.19 4.76 -0.10
N THR A 18 -0.71 3.62 0.38
CA THR A 18 0.61 3.48 1.00
C THR A 18 1.15 2.08 0.78
N SER A 19 2.43 1.89 1.03
CA SER A 19 3.13 0.62 0.86
C SER A 19 4.35 0.55 1.74
N ASP A 20 4.87 -0.66 1.96
CA ASP A 20 6.20 -0.90 2.53
C ASP A 20 6.41 -0.19 3.87
N THR A 21 5.37 -0.13 4.72
CA THR A 21 5.49 0.45 6.05
C THR A 21 6.52 -0.29 6.90
N HIS A 22 6.58 -1.63 6.75
CA HIS A 22 7.54 -2.48 7.44
C HIS A 22 7.55 -2.23 8.96
N PHE A 23 6.38 -2.08 9.57
CA PHE A 23 6.31 -1.96 11.04
C PHE A 23 7.13 -3.06 11.71
N ASN A 24 7.80 -2.75 12.80
CA ASN A 24 8.66 -3.67 13.58
C ASN A 24 9.88 -4.23 12.83
N HIS A 25 10.24 -3.70 11.67
CA HIS A 25 11.38 -4.17 10.89
C HIS A 25 12.62 -3.28 11.15
N THR A 26 13.39 -3.59 12.19
CA THR A 26 14.58 -2.81 12.59
C THR A 26 15.56 -2.60 11.44
N ASN A 27 15.85 -3.66 10.67
CA ASN A 27 16.86 -3.59 9.62
C ASN A 27 16.46 -2.73 8.41
N ILE A 28 15.16 -2.48 8.18
CA ILE A 28 14.71 -1.67 7.06
C ILE A 28 15.21 -0.23 7.17
N ILE A 29 15.41 0.26 8.39
CA ILE A 29 15.95 1.60 8.65
C ILE A 29 17.30 1.74 7.96
N ARG A 30 18.20 0.77 8.15
CA ARG A 30 19.51 0.75 7.52
C ARG A 30 19.43 0.41 6.02
N PHE A 31 18.64 -0.59 5.64
CA PHE A 31 18.56 -1.05 4.25
C PHE A 31 18.02 0.02 3.29
N CYS A 32 17.11 0.85 3.77
CA CYS A 32 16.46 1.90 2.99
C CYS A 32 16.86 3.31 3.43
N ASN A 33 17.88 3.44 4.29
CA ASN A 33 18.35 4.72 4.81
C ASN A 33 17.20 5.60 5.34
N ARG A 34 16.27 5.00 6.11
CA ARG A 34 15.12 5.72 6.66
C ARG A 34 15.57 6.67 7.78
N PRO A 35 14.99 7.87 7.90
CA PRO A 35 15.41 8.90 8.86
C PRO A 35 14.87 8.65 10.28
N PHE A 36 15.01 7.42 10.78
CA PHE A 36 14.55 7.03 12.11
C PHE A 36 15.72 6.53 12.96
N LYS A 37 15.72 6.89 14.24
CA LYS A 37 16.78 6.49 15.18
C LYS A 37 16.72 5.01 15.54
N ASP A 38 15.52 4.46 15.62
CA ASP A 38 15.23 3.07 15.95
C ASP A 38 13.83 2.65 15.45
N VAL A 39 13.48 1.37 15.60
CA VAL A 39 12.23 0.81 15.12
C VAL A 39 11.01 1.37 15.89
N SER A 40 11.16 1.67 17.16
CA SER A 40 10.07 2.27 17.95
C SER A 40 9.75 3.68 17.45
N HIS A 41 10.77 4.52 17.24
CA HIS A 41 10.61 5.84 16.64
C HIS A 41 10.01 5.77 15.23
N MET A 42 10.42 4.78 14.42
CA MET A 42 9.84 4.56 13.10
C MET A 42 8.34 4.23 13.20
N ASN A 43 7.97 3.26 14.05
CA ASN A 43 6.58 2.84 14.22
C ASN A 43 5.70 4.01 14.68
N GLU A 44 6.10 4.70 15.75
CA GLU A 44 5.35 5.81 16.30
C GLU A 44 5.18 6.95 15.29
N THR A 45 6.22 7.27 14.54
CA THR A 45 6.17 8.33 13.53
C THR A 45 5.22 7.96 12.38
N ILE A 46 5.29 6.71 11.89
CA ILE A 46 4.42 6.26 10.80
C ILE A 46 2.95 6.24 11.26
N ILE A 47 2.65 5.73 12.46
CA ILE A 47 1.29 5.71 13.02
C ILE A 47 0.76 7.14 13.20
N ALA A 48 1.57 8.04 13.75
CA ALA A 48 1.17 9.43 13.94
C ALA A 48 0.88 10.15 12.61
N ASN A 49 1.74 9.95 11.60
CA ASN A 49 1.55 10.52 10.26
C ASN A 49 0.31 9.96 9.57
N TRP A 50 0.08 8.63 9.67
CA TRP A 50 -1.10 7.96 9.16
C TRP A 50 -2.38 8.57 9.77
N ASN A 51 -2.48 8.58 11.10
CA ASN A 51 -3.68 9.03 11.81
C ASN A 51 -3.92 10.55 11.72
N ARG A 52 -2.89 11.32 11.36
CA ARG A 52 -3.05 12.76 11.10
C ARG A 52 -3.87 13.03 9.84
N VAL A 53 -3.85 12.15 8.84
CA VAL A 53 -4.46 12.36 7.53
C VAL A 53 -5.62 11.40 7.25
N VAL A 54 -5.63 10.22 7.86
CA VAL A 54 -6.66 9.20 7.68
C VAL A 54 -7.64 9.26 8.84
N GLY A 55 -8.91 9.49 8.53
CA GLY A 55 -10.02 9.41 9.48
C GLY A 55 -10.59 7.99 9.61
N PRO A 56 -11.47 7.75 10.60
CA PRO A 56 -12.02 6.41 10.86
C PRO A 56 -12.81 5.80 9.69
N GLU A 57 -13.44 6.62 8.86
CA GLU A 57 -14.28 6.18 7.74
C GLU A 57 -13.55 6.22 6.39
N ASP A 58 -12.29 6.65 6.38
CA ASP A 58 -11.51 6.71 5.15
C ASP A 58 -11.01 5.33 4.73
N ILE A 59 -10.69 5.20 3.46
CA ILE A 59 -10.26 3.95 2.85
C ILE A 59 -8.77 4.02 2.59
N VAL A 60 -8.04 2.99 3.02
CA VAL A 60 -6.60 2.89 2.78
C VAL A 60 -6.29 1.61 2.02
N PHE A 61 -5.69 1.74 0.86
CA PHE A 61 -5.07 0.63 0.15
C PHE A 61 -3.60 0.54 0.55
N HIS A 62 -3.26 -0.49 1.32
CA HIS A 62 -1.88 -0.81 1.66
C HIS A 62 -1.33 -1.83 0.68
N LEU A 63 -0.32 -1.43 -0.10
CA LEU A 63 0.20 -2.25 -1.20
C LEU A 63 1.33 -3.20 -0.76
N GLY A 64 1.20 -3.74 0.46
CA GLY A 64 2.04 -4.84 0.95
C GLY A 64 3.25 -4.42 1.75
N ASP A 65 3.89 -5.46 2.34
CA ASP A 65 5.00 -5.34 3.28
C ASP A 65 4.62 -4.46 4.48
N PHE A 66 3.51 -4.85 5.13
CA PHE A 66 2.89 -4.09 6.20
C PHE A 66 3.69 -4.15 7.51
N CYS A 67 3.88 -5.35 8.07
CA CYS A 67 4.47 -5.49 9.38
C CYS A 67 5.32 -6.76 9.50
N LEU A 68 6.48 -6.65 10.15
CA LEU A 68 7.29 -7.78 10.53
C LEU A 68 6.97 -8.19 11.98
N GLY A 69 7.12 -9.47 12.29
CA GLY A 69 6.80 -10.02 13.61
C GLY A 69 5.63 -10.98 13.56
N GLY A 70 5.16 -11.39 14.74
CA GLY A 70 4.03 -12.30 14.88
C GLY A 70 2.69 -11.58 15.03
N SER A 71 1.68 -12.34 15.50
CA SER A 71 0.30 -11.83 15.64
C SER A 71 0.19 -10.67 16.62
N ALA A 72 0.96 -10.67 17.70
CA ALA A 72 0.88 -9.64 18.71
C ALA A 72 1.32 -8.29 18.15
N GLU A 73 2.40 -8.25 17.37
CA GLU A 73 2.93 -7.06 16.73
C GLU A 73 1.96 -6.50 15.69
N TRP A 74 1.37 -7.36 14.87
CA TRP A 74 0.36 -6.97 13.88
C TRP A 74 -0.87 -6.37 14.56
N VAL A 75 -1.44 -7.06 15.56
CA VAL A 75 -2.62 -6.59 16.28
C VAL A 75 -2.35 -5.27 17.01
N ASN A 76 -1.17 -5.11 17.61
CA ASN A 76 -0.79 -3.85 18.27
C ASN A 76 -0.80 -2.67 17.29
N VAL A 77 -0.23 -2.84 16.10
CA VAL A 77 -0.22 -1.79 15.08
C VAL A 77 -1.64 -1.54 14.55
N LEU A 78 -2.36 -2.59 14.13
CA LEU A 78 -3.68 -2.48 13.52
C LEU A 78 -4.72 -1.82 14.44
N ASN A 79 -4.67 -2.07 15.75
CA ASN A 79 -5.56 -1.43 16.71
C ASN A 79 -5.33 0.08 16.87
N ARG A 80 -4.25 0.60 16.32
CA ARG A 80 -3.84 2.00 16.46
C ARG A 80 -4.01 2.81 15.19
N LEU A 81 -4.27 2.16 14.05
CA LEU A 81 -4.45 2.81 12.75
C LEU A 81 -5.92 3.14 12.50
N ASN A 82 -6.18 4.34 12.00
CA ASN A 82 -7.49 4.75 11.52
C ASN A 82 -7.75 4.23 10.11
N GLY A 83 -9.04 4.15 9.77
CA GLY A 83 -9.52 3.88 8.41
C GLY A 83 -9.85 2.41 8.15
N LYS A 84 -10.50 2.19 7.01
CA LYS A 84 -10.88 0.89 6.48
C LYS A 84 -9.76 0.41 5.56
N ILE A 85 -9.01 -0.61 5.99
CA ILE A 85 -7.78 -1.03 5.32
C ILE A 85 -8.04 -2.19 4.38
N TYR A 86 -7.67 -2.02 3.11
CA TYR A 86 -7.52 -3.08 2.11
C TYR A 86 -6.04 -3.42 2.00
N LEU A 87 -5.68 -4.69 2.18
CA LEU A 87 -4.29 -5.15 2.09
C LEU A 87 -4.06 -5.90 0.77
N ILE A 88 -3.17 -5.36 -0.05
CA ILE A 88 -2.56 -6.10 -1.15
C ILE A 88 -1.31 -6.74 -0.57
N SER A 89 -1.30 -8.06 -0.39
CA SER A 89 -0.22 -8.74 0.32
C SER A 89 1.13 -8.65 -0.38
N GLY A 90 2.14 -8.22 0.36
CA GLY A 90 3.53 -8.24 -0.05
C GLY A 90 4.22 -9.55 0.32
N ASN A 91 5.48 -9.70 -0.12
CA ASN A 91 6.23 -10.92 0.12
C ASN A 91 6.59 -11.14 1.61
N HIS A 92 6.67 -10.08 2.41
CA HIS A 92 6.88 -10.18 3.87
C HIS A 92 5.59 -10.49 4.64
N ASP A 93 4.42 -10.28 4.05
CA ASP A 93 3.12 -10.51 4.71
C ASP A 93 2.68 -11.97 4.71
N ILE A 94 3.08 -12.75 3.70
CA ILE A 94 2.55 -14.11 3.41
C ILE A 94 2.61 -15.06 4.62
N LYS A 95 3.66 -14.97 5.43
CA LYS A 95 3.80 -15.82 6.62
C LYS A 95 2.75 -15.50 7.68
N ASN A 96 2.42 -14.22 7.81
CA ASN A 96 1.47 -13.72 8.81
C ASN A 96 0.02 -13.92 8.36
N LEU A 97 -0.27 -13.89 7.07
CA LEU A 97 -1.61 -14.07 6.52
C LEU A 97 -2.22 -15.48 6.81
N ARG A 98 -1.41 -16.42 7.24
CA ARG A 98 -1.88 -17.74 7.73
C ARG A 98 -2.52 -17.67 9.12
N GLN A 99 -2.39 -16.56 9.84
CA GLN A 99 -2.90 -16.33 11.16
C GLN A 99 -4.09 -15.36 11.05
N ASN A 100 -5.24 -15.76 11.14
CA ASN A 100 -6.55 -15.11 11.00
C ASN A 100 -6.63 -13.60 11.41
N TYR A 101 -6.09 -12.68 10.60
CA TYR A 101 -6.20 -11.21 10.78
C TYR A 101 -7.32 -10.59 9.95
N THR A 102 -8.11 -11.39 9.26
CA THR A 102 -9.14 -10.92 8.33
C THR A 102 -10.08 -9.88 8.93
N LYS A 103 -10.31 -9.93 10.24
CA LYS A 103 -11.19 -8.97 10.95
C LYS A 103 -10.68 -7.52 10.99
N TYR A 104 -9.39 -7.30 10.68
CA TYR A 104 -8.78 -5.95 10.69
C TYR A 104 -8.72 -5.33 9.30
N PHE A 105 -9.04 -6.09 8.28
CA PHE A 105 -9.00 -5.66 6.90
C PHE A 105 -10.36 -5.85 6.24
N GLU A 106 -10.77 -4.88 5.43
CA GLU A 106 -11.95 -5.02 4.58
C GLU A 106 -11.75 -6.15 3.58
N GLN A 107 -10.53 -6.25 3.06
CA GLN A 107 -10.12 -7.34 2.17
C GLN A 107 -8.61 -7.54 2.20
N ILE A 108 -8.19 -8.81 2.01
CA ILE A 108 -6.80 -9.18 1.77
C ILE A 108 -6.75 -9.90 0.43
N THR A 109 -5.88 -9.43 -0.47
CA THR A 109 -5.71 -10.03 -1.81
C THR A 109 -4.27 -9.84 -2.29
N MET A 110 -3.88 -10.51 -3.36
CA MET A 110 -2.56 -10.32 -3.98
C MET A 110 -2.56 -9.21 -5.04
N GLN A 111 -3.72 -8.87 -5.57
CA GLN A 111 -3.92 -7.83 -6.57
C GLN A 111 -5.38 -7.38 -6.57
N MET A 112 -5.62 -6.15 -7.00
CA MET A 112 -6.97 -5.61 -7.09
C MET A 112 -7.07 -4.62 -8.25
N TYR A 113 -8.24 -4.58 -8.89
CA TYR A 113 -8.60 -3.59 -9.89
C TYR A 113 -9.71 -2.71 -9.34
N ILE A 114 -9.48 -1.43 -9.28
CA ILE A 114 -10.41 -0.45 -8.70
C ILE A 114 -10.63 0.74 -9.64
N GLU A 115 -11.64 1.52 -9.37
CA GLU A 115 -11.90 2.82 -9.98
C GLU A 115 -12.02 3.88 -8.87
N VAL A 116 -11.22 4.93 -8.96
CA VAL A 116 -11.26 6.08 -8.05
C VAL A 116 -11.49 7.33 -8.89
N ASP A 117 -12.61 8.03 -8.68
CA ASP A 117 -13.01 9.22 -9.46
C ASP A 117 -12.91 9.01 -10.99
N LYS A 118 -13.37 7.85 -11.47
CA LYS A 118 -13.30 7.41 -12.87
C LYS A 118 -11.91 6.99 -13.35
N GLN A 119 -10.84 7.20 -12.57
CA GLN A 119 -9.52 6.67 -12.88
C GLN A 119 -9.47 5.18 -12.54
N LYS A 120 -9.16 4.36 -13.51
CA LYS A 120 -8.93 2.92 -13.35
C LYS A 120 -7.53 2.69 -12.80
N ILE A 121 -7.44 1.85 -11.77
CA ILE A 121 -6.18 1.61 -11.05
C ILE A 121 -6.01 0.11 -10.81
N TYR A 122 -4.86 -0.41 -11.18
CA TYR A 122 -4.44 -1.77 -10.88
C TYR A 122 -3.47 -1.75 -9.71
N LEU A 123 -3.81 -2.47 -8.64
CA LEU A 123 -3.06 -2.52 -7.39
C LEU A 123 -2.35 -3.87 -7.26
N ASN A 124 -1.07 -3.85 -6.98
CA ASN A 124 -0.26 -5.03 -6.67
C ASN A 124 0.98 -4.63 -5.87
N HIS A 125 1.62 -5.61 -5.21
CA HIS A 125 2.82 -5.30 -4.44
C HIS A 125 4.05 -5.17 -5.34
N CYS A 126 4.32 -6.16 -6.20
CA CYS A 126 5.45 -6.11 -7.11
C CYS A 126 5.04 -5.48 -8.44
N PRO A 127 5.87 -4.62 -9.07
CA PRO A 127 5.56 -4.04 -10.37
C PRO A 127 5.44 -5.12 -11.44
N PHE A 128 4.38 -5.05 -12.25
CA PHE A 128 4.19 -5.93 -13.40
C PHE A 128 4.54 -5.20 -14.68
N LEU A 129 5.24 -5.89 -15.57
CA LEU A 129 5.52 -5.36 -16.90
C LEU A 129 4.24 -5.19 -17.74
N CYS A 130 3.28 -6.10 -17.57
CA CYS A 130 1.96 -6.05 -18.18
C CYS A 130 0.89 -6.36 -17.11
N TYR A 131 -0.20 -5.61 -17.11
CA TYR A 131 -1.31 -5.73 -16.17
C TYR A 131 -2.63 -5.44 -16.88
N GLY A 132 -3.76 -5.76 -16.25
CA GLY A 132 -5.07 -5.50 -16.82
C GLY A 132 -5.27 -4.01 -17.12
N GLY A 133 -5.54 -3.67 -18.37
CA GLY A 133 -5.70 -2.29 -18.83
C GLY A 133 -4.39 -1.54 -19.09
N SER A 134 -3.24 -2.22 -19.14
CA SER A 134 -1.93 -1.56 -19.38
C SER A 134 -1.80 -0.89 -20.76
N TYR A 135 -2.69 -1.15 -21.67
CA TYR A 135 -2.78 -0.50 -22.99
C TYR A 135 -3.83 0.62 -23.03
N ASP A 136 -4.64 0.74 -21.98
CA ASP A 136 -5.62 1.78 -21.77
C ASP A 136 -5.09 2.83 -20.77
N ASP A 137 -5.89 3.79 -20.38
CA ASP A 137 -5.57 4.78 -19.35
C ASP A 137 -5.78 4.21 -17.93
N THR A 138 -5.20 3.03 -17.66
CA THR A 138 -5.21 2.38 -16.35
C THR A 138 -3.86 2.57 -15.69
N TRP A 139 -3.85 3.09 -14.48
CA TRP A 139 -2.63 3.23 -13.69
C TRP A 139 -2.29 1.93 -12.96
N GLN A 140 -1.01 1.68 -12.76
CA GLN A 140 -0.53 0.68 -11.82
C GLN A 140 0.09 1.38 -10.61
N LEU A 141 -0.43 1.07 -9.40
CA LEU A 141 0.22 1.44 -8.15
C LEU A 141 0.82 0.19 -7.51
N PHE A 142 2.06 0.30 -7.03
CA PHE A 142 2.80 -0.84 -6.48
C PHE A 142 3.79 -0.40 -5.39
N GLY A 143 4.25 -1.36 -4.60
CA GLY A 143 5.29 -1.21 -3.58
C GLY A 143 6.60 -1.89 -3.96
N HIS A 144 7.24 -2.58 -3.01
CA HIS A 144 8.37 -3.50 -3.13
C HIS A 144 9.72 -2.87 -3.51
N VAL A 145 9.75 -1.99 -4.50
CA VAL A 145 11.01 -1.41 -5.02
C VAL A 145 11.57 -0.30 -4.16
N HIS A 146 10.79 0.19 -3.19
CA HIS A 146 11.13 1.34 -2.35
C HIS A 146 11.58 2.54 -3.21
N THR A 147 12.69 3.19 -2.85
CA THR A 147 13.26 4.33 -3.59
C THR A 147 14.24 3.94 -4.69
N ARG A 148 14.39 2.63 -4.98
CA ARG A 148 15.44 2.13 -5.90
C ARG A 148 15.08 2.17 -7.37
N MET A 149 13.91 2.63 -7.75
CA MET A 149 13.49 2.70 -9.17
C MET A 149 14.45 3.50 -10.06
N ASN A 150 15.18 4.46 -9.52
CA ASN A 150 16.14 5.27 -10.28
C ASN A 150 17.41 4.49 -10.72
N ASN A 151 17.59 3.24 -10.26
CA ASN A 151 18.75 2.42 -10.58
C ASN A 151 18.47 1.35 -11.66
N THR A 152 17.25 1.22 -12.12
CA THR A 152 16.88 0.26 -13.17
C THR A 152 17.07 0.87 -14.55
N GLY A 153 18.28 1.27 -14.88
CA GLY A 153 18.67 1.90 -16.14
C GLY A 153 17.81 1.54 -17.36
N LYS A 154 17.54 2.54 -18.18
CA LYS A 154 16.98 2.55 -19.55
C LYS A 154 15.46 2.39 -19.72
N ASP A 155 14.75 1.73 -18.82
CA ASP A 155 13.29 1.65 -18.94
C ASP A 155 12.67 2.48 -17.82
N ALA A 156 12.51 3.79 -18.07
CA ALA A 156 11.67 4.63 -17.23
C ALA A 156 10.29 3.93 -17.11
N PRO A 157 9.73 3.79 -15.90
CA PRO A 157 8.39 3.25 -15.78
C PRO A 157 7.46 4.03 -16.68
N ARG A 158 6.52 3.35 -17.33
CA ARG A 158 5.47 4.06 -18.09
C ARG A 158 4.84 5.08 -17.16
N LEU A 159 4.45 6.25 -17.67
CA LEU A 159 3.79 7.32 -16.89
C LEU A 159 2.61 6.81 -16.04
N SER A 160 2.02 5.68 -16.44
CA SER A 160 0.95 4.98 -15.73
C SER A 160 1.41 4.07 -14.57
N MET A 161 2.71 3.96 -14.30
CA MET A 161 3.28 3.09 -13.26
C MET A 161 3.87 3.94 -12.14
N LEU A 162 3.20 3.97 -11.00
CA LEU A 162 3.57 4.82 -9.86
C LEU A 162 3.99 3.96 -8.66
N PRO A 163 5.27 4.05 -8.23
CA PRO A 163 5.68 3.46 -6.98
C PRO A 163 5.06 4.24 -5.82
N VAL A 164 4.47 3.51 -4.88
CA VAL A 164 3.94 4.05 -3.64
C VAL A 164 4.86 3.65 -2.49
N SER A 165 5.03 4.50 -1.51
CA SER A 165 5.87 4.24 -0.34
C SER A 165 5.13 4.63 0.94
N TYR A 166 5.71 4.30 2.09
CA TYR A 166 5.18 4.65 3.41
C TYR A 166 4.99 6.17 3.64
N THR A 167 5.46 7.00 2.73
CA THR A 167 5.33 8.46 2.76
C THR A 167 4.16 8.99 1.94
N HIS A 168 3.49 8.16 1.11
CA HIS A 168 2.39 8.58 0.23
C HIS A 168 1.07 8.15 0.82
N LEU A 169 0.17 9.09 1.07
CA LEU A 169 -1.10 8.81 1.71
C LEU A 169 -2.33 9.41 1.03
N ARG A 170 -2.22 10.21 -0.04
CA ARG A 170 -3.39 10.80 -0.72
C ARG A 170 -3.50 10.43 -2.19
N ALA A 171 -4.70 10.02 -2.62
CA ALA A 171 -5.00 9.75 -4.02
C ALA A 171 -4.82 10.99 -4.92
N HIS A 172 -5.14 12.18 -4.43
CA HIS A 172 -5.02 13.42 -5.19
C HIS A 172 -3.59 13.89 -5.45
N GLU A 173 -2.62 13.47 -4.63
CA GLU A 173 -1.22 13.87 -4.80
C GLU A 173 -0.48 13.01 -5.83
N THR A 174 -0.98 11.83 -6.13
CA THR A 174 -0.39 10.92 -7.14
C THR A 174 -0.73 11.33 -8.57
N GLY A 175 -1.73 12.18 -8.78
CA GLY A 175 -2.21 12.58 -10.12
C GLY A 175 -1.90 14.01 -10.55
N ARG A 176 -1.31 14.87 -9.70
CA ARG A 176 -1.08 16.29 -10.02
C ARG A 176 0.37 16.71 -10.16
N ASN A 177 1.33 15.84 -9.93
CA ASN A 177 2.76 16.11 -10.05
C ASN A 177 3.43 15.32 -11.18
N LEU A 178 2.71 15.10 -12.27
CA LEU A 178 3.23 14.59 -13.53
C LEU A 178 3.11 15.65 -14.60
#